data_6b29cd971a89da8905925b9baf5bd68a
#
_entry.id   6b29cd971a89da8905925b9baf5bd68a
#
_cell.length_a   1.000
_cell.length_b   1.000
_cell.length_c   1.000
_cell.angle_alpha   90.00
_cell.angle_beta   90.00
_cell.angle_gamma   90.00
#
_symmetry.space_group_name_H-M   'P 1'
#
loop_
_entity.id
_entity.type
_entity.pdbx_description
1 polymer ?
#
loop_
_entity_poly.entity_id
_entity_poly.type
_entity_poly.pdbx_seq_one_letter_code
_entity_poly.pdbx_strand_id
1 'polypeptide(L)'
;MSAMRILVVEDDERLAEVFRDFIAELGYQPIVVGSAEAALEALTSARPDTILLDVRLPGMTGVEFLSLPAVRDSEVPIVVVSGVATEMEARACLKLGALDFIRKPVTLERLSQVLAYLGPFALSRQQRTERPVERRPSASAAVRFDVRVAASNGTLDGTCMEISSTGMKVRVSRRLRAGQAAKLEFTPPDGGAPIDVLALVVRVDPDTAAFWFLDLMTHDADRLDTLVERLQG
;
A
#
# COMPACT_ATOMS: atom_id res chain seq x y z
N MET A 1 3.71 -7.45 -22.43
CA MET A 1 3.33 -7.50 -21.00
C MET A 1 1.87 -7.12 -20.90
N SER A 2 1.03 -7.88 -20.22
CA SER A 2 -0.38 -7.52 -20.04
C SER A 2 -0.48 -6.31 -19.11
N ALA A 3 -1.31 -5.33 -19.45
CA ALA A 3 -1.55 -4.17 -18.59
C ALA A 3 -2.18 -4.62 -17.27
N MET A 4 -1.79 -4.00 -16.15
CA MET A 4 -2.37 -4.27 -14.83
C MET A 4 -3.86 -3.94 -14.83
N ARG A 5 -4.69 -4.88 -14.34
CA ARG A 5 -6.15 -4.76 -14.27
C ARG A 5 -6.54 -4.17 -12.92
N ILE A 6 -7.22 -3.05 -12.93
CA ILE A 6 -7.61 -2.32 -11.74
C ILE A 6 -9.13 -2.35 -11.62
N LEU A 7 -9.63 -3.02 -10.59
CA LEU A 7 -11.05 -3.05 -10.26
C LEU A 7 -11.39 -1.80 -9.44
N VAL A 8 -12.28 -0.98 -9.98
CA VAL A 8 -12.87 0.19 -9.31
C VAL A 8 -14.25 -0.19 -8.82
N VAL A 9 -14.49 -0.05 -7.53
CA VAL A 9 -15.78 -0.29 -6.88
C VAL A 9 -16.32 1.06 -6.41
N GLU A 10 -17.23 1.65 -7.18
CA GLU A 10 -17.73 3.01 -7.01
C GLU A 10 -19.16 3.06 -7.54
N ASP A 11 -20.12 3.53 -6.74
CA ASP A 11 -21.53 3.61 -7.11
C ASP A 11 -21.91 4.93 -7.81
N ASP A 12 -21.11 5.99 -7.65
CA ASP A 12 -21.30 7.23 -8.40
C ASP A 12 -20.73 7.05 -9.83
N GLU A 13 -21.62 6.98 -10.82
CA GLU A 13 -21.27 6.78 -12.23
C GLU A 13 -20.28 7.84 -12.77
N ARG A 14 -20.43 9.11 -12.35
CA ARG A 14 -19.56 10.20 -12.81
C ARG A 14 -18.14 10.04 -12.25
N LEU A 15 -18.03 9.66 -10.98
CA LEU A 15 -16.75 9.42 -10.37
C LEU A 15 -16.10 8.14 -10.90
N ALA A 16 -16.89 7.12 -11.16
CA ALA A 16 -16.46 5.88 -11.82
C ALA A 16 -15.87 6.15 -13.22
N GLU A 17 -16.48 7.05 -14.01
CA GLU A 17 -15.93 7.50 -15.28
C GLU A 17 -14.59 8.21 -15.13
N VAL A 18 -14.46 9.12 -14.16
CA VAL A 18 -13.19 9.82 -13.87
C VAL A 18 -12.09 8.82 -13.51
N PHE A 19 -12.38 7.82 -12.68
CA PHE A 19 -11.41 6.77 -12.37
C PHE A 19 -11.04 5.94 -13.59
N ARG A 20 -12.02 5.59 -14.43
CA ARG A 20 -11.78 4.86 -15.68
C ARG A 20 -10.79 5.62 -16.57
N ASP A 21 -11.03 6.91 -16.77
CA ASP A 21 -10.20 7.76 -17.62
C ASP A 21 -8.79 7.91 -17.04
N PHE A 22 -8.65 8.18 -15.74
CA PHE A 22 -7.36 8.29 -15.08
C PHE A 22 -6.54 7.00 -15.17
N ILE A 23 -7.18 5.85 -14.93
CA ILE A 23 -6.53 4.54 -14.97
C ILE A 23 -6.09 4.21 -16.41
N ALA A 24 -6.92 4.52 -17.40
CA ALA A 24 -6.59 4.32 -18.81
C ALA A 24 -5.44 5.25 -19.26
N GLU A 25 -5.45 6.53 -18.84
CA GLU A 25 -4.38 7.50 -19.14
C GLU A 25 -3.03 7.05 -18.56
N LEU A 26 -3.04 6.40 -17.38
CA LEU A 26 -1.85 5.82 -16.76
C LEU A 26 -1.39 4.50 -17.41
N GLY A 27 -2.09 4.02 -18.44
CA GLY A 27 -1.73 2.82 -19.20
C GLY A 27 -2.17 1.50 -18.54
N TYR A 28 -3.08 1.55 -17.56
CA TYR A 28 -3.67 0.39 -16.90
C TYR A 28 -5.03 0.03 -17.50
N GLN A 29 -5.55 -1.16 -17.18
CA GLN A 29 -6.84 -1.64 -17.64
C GLN A 29 -7.90 -1.47 -16.54
N PRO A 30 -8.84 -0.51 -16.65
CA PRO A 30 -9.90 -0.32 -15.67
C PRO A 30 -11.00 -1.38 -15.83
N ILE A 31 -11.50 -1.87 -14.70
CA ILE A 31 -12.71 -2.68 -14.56
C ILE A 31 -13.59 -1.94 -13.56
N VAL A 32 -14.77 -1.50 -13.95
CA VAL A 32 -15.62 -0.67 -13.09
C VAL A 32 -16.89 -1.42 -12.73
N VAL A 33 -17.22 -1.44 -11.45
CA VAL A 33 -18.44 -2.02 -10.89
C VAL A 33 -19.07 -1.07 -9.88
N GLY A 34 -20.41 -1.06 -9.78
CA GLY A 34 -21.16 -0.13 -8.94
C GLY A 34 -21.53 -0.66 -7.55
N SER A 35 -21.11 -1.87 -7.17
CA SER A 35 -21.44 -2.45 -5.87
C SER A 35 -20.40 -3.45 -5.38
N ALA A 36 -20.40 -3.71 -4.08
CA ALA A 36 -19.54 -4.73 -3.46
C ALA A 36 -19.86 -6.14 -3.93
N GLU A 37 -21.14 -6.44 -4.20
CA GLU A 37 -21.59 -7.73 -4.72
C GLU A 37 -21.02 -7.98 -6.11
N ALA A 38 -21.10 -6.99 -7.01
CA ALA A 38 -20.50 -7.06 -8.34
C ALA A 38 -18.97 -7.17 -8.27
N ALA A 39 -18.34 -6.56 -7.27
CA ALA A 39 -16.91 -6.69 -7.03
C ALA A 39 -16.51 -8.12 -6.62
N LEU A 40 -17.32 -8.83 -5.83
CA LEU A 40 -17.09 -10.23 -5.50
C LEU A 40 -17.12 -11.14 -6.74
N GLU A 41 -18.05 -10.89 -7.65
CA GLU A 41 -18.10 -11.61 -8.93
C GLU A 41 -16.88 -11.30 -9.80
N ALA A 42 -16.47 -10.02 -9.85
CA ALA A 42 -15.32 -9.55 -10.60
C ALA A 42 -14.00 -10.12 -10.07
N LEU A 43 -13.88 -10.39 -8.76
CA LEU A 43 -12.69 -11.03 -8.18
C LEU A 43 -12.36 -12.36 -8.84
N THR A 44 -13.37 -13.16 -9.15
CA THR A 44 -13.20 -14.49 -9.75
C THR A 44 -13.17 -14.44 -11.27
N SER A 45 -14.06 -13.67 -11.89
CA SER A 45 -14.26 -13.62 -13.35
C SER A 45 -13.20 -12.77 -14.04
N ALA A 46 -12.91 -11.57 -13.52
CA ALA A 46 -11.99 -10.62 -14.12
C ALA A 46 -10.56 -10.72 -13.55
N ARG A 47 -10.37 -11.36 -12.40
CA ARG A 47 -9.07 -11.54 -11.72
C ARG A 47 -8.26 -10.24 -11.67
N PRO A 48 -8.73 -9.21 -10.97
CA PRO A 48 -8.04 -7.93 -10.90
C PRO A 48 -6.69 -8.06 -10.20
N ASP A 49 -5.76 -7.19 -10.56
CA ASP A 49 -4.43 -7.12 -9.95
C ASP A 49 -4.43 -6.21 -8.72
N THR A 50 -5.36 -5.25 -8.66
CA THR A 50 -5.64 -4.40 -7.48
C THR A 50 -7.08 -3.92 -7.49
N ILE A 51 -7.56 -3.45 -6.32
CA ILE A 51 -8.91 -2.91 -6.13
C ILE A 51 -8.81 -1.49 -5.58
N LEU A 52 -9.52 -0.56 -6.19
CA LEU A 52 -9.87 0.74 -5.63
C LEU A 52 -11.30 0.64 -5.10
N LEU A 53 -11.48 0.77 -3.79
CA LEU A 53 -12.74 0.46 -3.11
C LEU A 53 -13.32 1.70 -2.43
N ASP A 54 -14.52 2.13 -2.82
CA ASP A 54 -15.25 3.07 -1.98
C ASP A 54 -15.78 2.36 -0.71
N VAL A 55 -15.73 3.09 0.39
CA VAL A 55 -16.31 2.65 1.68
C VAL A 55 -17.84 2.74 1.65
N ARG A 56 -18.37 3.75 0.96
CA ARG A 56 -19.81 4.03 0.94
C ARG A 56 -20.44 3.47 -0.33
N LEU A 57 -20.78 2.21 -0.27
CA LEU A 57 -21.49 1.52 -1.34
C LEU A 57 -22.93 1.23 -0.88
N PRO A 58 -23.90 1.20 -1.81
CA PRO A 58 -25.25 0.72 -1.52
C PRO A 58 -25.24 -0.80 -1.23
N GLY A 59 -26.09 -1.23 -0.33
CA GLY A 59 -26.14 -2.63 0.09
C GLY A 59 -24.98 -2.98 1.01
N MET A 60 -24.03 -3.76 0.55
CA MET A 60 -22.83 -4.11 1.29
C MET A 60 -21.84 -2.95 1.27
N THR A 61 -21.45 -2.46 2.43
CA THR A 61 -20.43 -1.40 2.57
C THR A 61 -19.02 -1.90 2.21
N GLY A 62 -18.11 -0.98 1.86
CA GLY A 62 -16.71 -1.35 1.61
C GLY A 62 -16.02 -1.97 2.84
N VAL A 63 -16.42 -1.60 4.05
CA VAL A 63 -15.90 -2.20 5.30
C VAL A 63 -16.36 -3.65 5.44
N GLU A 64 -17.64 -3.93 5.16
CA GLU A 64 -18.17 -5.30 5.15
C GLU A 64 -17.50 -6.15 4.06
N PHE A 65 -17.31 -5.59 2.86
CA PHE A 65 -16.57 -6.23 1.77
C PHE A 65 -15.16 -6.65 2.19
N LEU A 66 -14.39 -5.73 2.81
CA LEU A 66 -13.04 -6.02 3.33
C LEU A 66 -13.04 -7.15 4.38
N SER A 67 -14.15 -7.32 5.11
CA SER A 67 -14.26 -8.33 6.17
C SER A 67 -14.51 -9.74 5.63
N LEU A 68 -14.93 -9.88 4.37
CA LEU A 68 -15.29 -11.17 3.78
C LEU A 68 -14.08 -12.10 3.63
N PRO A 69 -14.18 -13.37 4.01
CA PRO A 69 -13.11 -14.33 3.81
C PRO A 69 -12.64 -14.42 2.35
N ALA A 70 -13.56 -14.44 1.39
CA ALA A 70 -13.24 -14.51 -0.04
C ALA A 70 -12.38 -13.33 -0.51
N VAL A 71 -12.58 -12.14 0.05
CA VAL A 71 -11.79 -10.94 -0.25
C VAL A 71 -10.41 -11.03 0.39
N ARG A 72 -10.35 -11.42 1.66
CA ARG A 72 -9.09 -11.57 2.40
C ARG A 72 -8.21 -12.67 1.86
N ASP A 73 -8.81 -13.80 1.47
CA ASP A 73 -8.11 -14.96 0.91
C ASP A 73 -7.67 -14.72 -0.55
N SER A 74 -8.26 -13.74 -1.23
CA SER A 74 -7.87 -13.37 -2.61
C SER A 74 -6.45 -12.82 -2.71
N GLU A 75 -5.91 -12.30 -1.59
CA GLU A 75 -4.61 -11.60 -1.54
C GLU A 75 -4.49 -10.44 -2.57
N VAL A 76 -5.61 -9.97 -3.14
CA VAL A 76 -5.62 -8.82 -4.04
C VAL A 76 -5.39 -7.56 -3.22
N PRO A 77 -4.38 -6.74 -3.55
CA PRO A 77 -4.16 -5.47 -2.88
C PRO A 77 -5.37 -4.54 -3.04
N ILE A 78 -5.85 -3.99 -1.92
CA ILE A 78 -7.03 -3.11 -1.88
C ILE A 78 -6.61 -1.75 -1.35
N VAL A 79 -6.90 -0.71 -2.12
CA VAL A 79 -6.78 0.69 -1.72
C VAL A 79 -8.19 1.24 -1.51
N VAL A 80 -8.43 1.78 -0.34
CA VAL A 80 -9.72 2.40 0.00
C VAL A 80 -9.73 3.84 -0.48
N VAL A 81 -10.82 4.25 -1.12
CA VAL A 81 -11.04 5.62 -1.60
C VAL A 81 -12.34 6.15 -0.98
N SER A 82 -12.29 7.21 -0.18
CA SER A 82 -13.51 7.71 0.49
C SER A 82 -13.57 9.23 0.62
N GLY A 83 -14.78 9.78 0.45
CA GLY A 83 -15.04 11.23 0.55
C GLY A 83 -15.20 11.75 1.98
N VAL A 84 -15.68 10.91 2.88
CA VAL A 84 -15.93 11.28 4.29
C VAL A 84 -15.52 10.10 5.15
N ALA A 85 -14.23 9.94 5.36
CA ALA A 85 -13.78 9.00 6.36
C ALA A 85 -13.29 9.76 7.58
N THR A 86 -13.83 9.39 8.73
CA THR A 86 -13.19 9.70 9.99
C THR A 86 -11.87 8.94 10.07
N GLU A 87 -10.92 9.45 10.83
CA GLU A 87 -9.66 8.75 11.09
C GLU A 87 -9.90 7.32 11.62
N MET A 88 -11.00 7.13 12.33
CA MET A 88 -11.41 5.84 12.88
C MET A 88 -11.83 4.85 11.77
N GLU A 89 -12.56 5.28 10.75
CA GLU A 89 -12.95 4.44 9.61
C GLU A 89 -11.75 4.07 8.75
N ALA A 90 -10.85 5.02 8.47
CA ALA A 90 -9.61 4.75 7.77
C ALA A 90 -8.76 3.70 8.50
N ARG A 91 -8.59 3.84 9.81
CA ARG A 91 -7.89 2.87 10.66
C ARG A 91 -8.58 1.49 10.67
N ALA A 92 -9.91 1.45 10.64
CA ALA A 92 -10.66 0.20 10.56
C ALA A 92 -10.41 -0.53 9.25
N CYS A 93 -10.44 0.17 8.11
CA CYS A 93 -10.13 -0.41 6.80
C CYS A 93 -8.70 -0.99 6.75
N LEU A 94 -7.71 -0.25 7.26
CA LEU A 94 -6.32 -0.73 7.32
C LEU A 94 -6.16 -1.96 8.22
N LYS A 95 -6.87 -2.03 9.35
CA LYS A 95 -6.90 -3.23 10.22
C LYS A 95 -7.52 -4.45 9.53
N LEU A 96 -8.46 -4.23 8.63
CA LEU A 96 -9.10 -5.29 7.83
C LEU A 96 -8.26 -5.74 6.63
N GLY A 97 -7.12 -5.08 6.38
CA GLY A 97 -6.17 -5.49 5.34
C GLY A 97 -6.13 -4.60 4.11
N ALA A 98 -6.83 -3.45 4.10
CA ALA A 98 -6.60 -2.44 3.08
C ALA A 98 -5.15 -1.95 3.15
N LEU A 99 -4.52 -1.75 1.99
CA LEU A 99 -3.12 -1.35 1.89
C LEU A 99 -2.92 0.15 2.07
N ASP A 100 -3.86 0.95 1.58
CA ASP A 100 -3.81 2.41 1.66
C ASP A 100 -5.22 2.98 1.72
N PHE A 101 -5.29 4.24 2.10
CA PHE A 101 -6.50 5.02 2.18
C PHE A 101 -6.30 6.36 1.46
N ILE A 102 -7.11 6.61 0.43
CA ILE A 102 -7.10 7.86 -0.33
C ILE A 102 -8.37 8.65 -0.03
N ARG A 103 -8.21 9.92 0.35
CA ARG A 103 -9.36 10.82 0.53
C ARG A 103 -9.80 11.40 -0.82
N LYS A 104 -11.11 11.39 -1.09
CA LYS A 104 -11.71 12.12 -2.21
C LYS A 104 -11.68 13.64 -1.92
N PRO A 105 -11.43 14.53 -2.90
CA PRO A 105 -11.25 14.23 -4.31
C PRO A 105 -9.88 13.62 -4.63
N VAL A 106 -9.87 12.62 -5.49
CA VAL A 106 -8.64 11.95 -5.94
C VAL A 106 -8.06 12.69 -7.14
N THR A 107 -6.80 13.08 -7.07
CA THR A 107 -6.10 13.67 -8.21
C THR A 107 -5.40 12.58 -9.02
N LEU A 108 -5.20 12.80 -10.32
CA LEU A 108 -4.47 11.89 -11.20
C LEU A 108 -3.06 11.61 -10.65
N GLU A 109 -2.40 12.66 -10.12
CA GLU A 109 -1.07 12.54 -9.52
C GLU A 109 -1.07 11.59 -8.31
N ARG A 110 -2.03 11.74 -7.37
CA ARG A 110 -2.14 10.85 -6.21
C ARG A 110 -2.46 9.42 -6.62
N LEU A 111 -3.37 9.24 -7.57
CA LEU A 111 -3.69 7.91 -8.10
C LEU A 111 -2.48 7.28 -8.79
N SER A 112 -1.73 8.04 -9.59
CA SER A 112 -0.50 7.59 -10.24
C SER A 112 0.55 7.11 -9.23
N GLN A 113 0.79 7.88 -8.15
CA GLN A 113 1.70 7.49 -7.08
C GLN A 113 1.30 6.16 -6.45
N VAL A 114 0.01 6.02 -6.10
CA VAL A 114 -0.52 4.80 -5.47
C VAL A 114 -0.40 3.60 -6.41
N LEU A 115 -0.80 3.74 -7.66
CA LEU A 115 -0.74 2.63 -8.63
C LEU A 115 0.70 2.25 -9.00
N ALA A 116 1.63 3.20 -9.00
CA ALA A 116 3.04 2.93 -9.30
C ALA A 116 3.69 1.99 -8.28
N TYR A 117 3.35 2.09 -6.99
CA TYR A 117 3.88 1.14 -6.00
C TYR A 117 3.10 -0.18 -5.94
N LEU A 118 1.84 -0.22 -6.40
CA LEU A 118 1.07 -1.46 -6.50
C LEU A 118 1.50 -2.34 -7.68
N GLY A 119 2.06 -1.75 -8.74
CA GLY A 119 2.54 -2.47 -9.92
C GLY A 119 3.46 -3.65 -9.62
N PRO A 120 4.48 -3.51 -8.77
CA PRO A 120 5.34 -4.62 -8.34
C PRO A 120 4.58 -5.76 -7.63
N PHE A 121 3.48 -5.46 -6.92
CA PHE A 121 2.64 -6.48 -6.28
C PHE A 121 1.83 -7.29 -7.27
N ALA A 122 1.21 -6.61 -8.22
CA ALA A 122 0.47 -7.25 -9.29
C ALA A 122 1.37 -8.20 -10.09
N LEU A 123 2.59 -7.76 -10.41
CA LEU A 123 3.59 -8.56 -11.12
C LEU A 123 4.11 -9.74 -10.30
N SER A 124 4.31 -9.59 -8.98
CA SER A 124 4.77 -10.69 -8.12
C SER A 124 3.71 -11.77 -7.91
N ARG A 125 2.41 -11.43 -7.99
CA ARG A 125 1.31 -12.41 -8.02
C ARG A 125 1.27 -13.20 -9.33
N GLN A 126 1.50 -12.54 -10.47
CA GLN A 126 1.58 -13.21 -11.78
C GLN A 126 2.83 -14.07 -11.92
N GLN A 127 3.90 -13.73 -11.19
CA GLN A 127 5.21 -14.39 -11.23
C GLN A 127 5.54 -15.15 -9.93
N ARG A 128 4.59 -15.84 -9.34
CA ARG A 128 4.91 -16.82 -8.28
C ARG A 128 5.79 -17.99 -8.79
N THR A 129 6.27 -17.85 -10.01
CA THR A 129 7.37 -18.59 -10.63
C THR A 129 8.44 -17.59 -11.05
N GLU A 130 9.48 -17.47 -10.21
CA GLU A 130 10.81 -16.93 -10.49
C GLU A 130 10.96 -15.43 -10.87
N ARG A 131 11.42 -14.60 -9.95
CA ARG A 131 12.58 -13.69 -9.96
C ARG A 131 12.43 -12.47 -9.01
N PRO A 132 13.51 -11.94 -8.43
CA PRO A 132 13.49 -10.82 -7.50
C PRO A 132 13.17 -9.51 -8.23
N VAL A 133 12.34 -8.67 -7.60
CA VAL A 133 11.96 -7.34 -8.10
C VAL A 133 13.16 -6.42 -8.11
N GLU A 134 13.57 -5.97 -9.28
CA GLU A 134 14.55 -4.90 -9.45
C GLU A 134 13.98 -3.55 -8.98
N ARG A 135 14.76 -2.90 -8.15
CA ARG A 135 14.50 -1.62 -7.49
C ARG A 135 14.44 -0.46 -8.49
N ARG A 136 13.52 0.51 -8.29
CA ARG A 136 13.83 1.89 -8.67
C ARG A 136 14.89 2.41 -7.67
N PRO A 137 15.97 3.01 -8.12
CA PRO A 137 17.01 3.49 -7.23
C PRO A 137 16.60 4.83 -6.59
N SER A 138 15.89 4.80 -5.47
CA SER A 138 16.12 5.85 -4.50
C SER A 138 17.43 5.50 -3.80
N ALA A 139 18.30 6.46 -3.66
CA ALA A 139 19.53 6.28 -2.89
C ALA A 139 19.15 5.70 -1.52
N SER A 140 19.79 4.63 -1.09
CA SER A 140 19.59 4.05 0.23
C SER A 140 20.91 4.02 0.97
N ALA A 141 20.88 4.26 2.28
CA ALA A 141 22.07 4.21 3.13
C ALA A 141 21.96 3.14 4.19
N ALA A 142 23.06 2.47 4.46
CA ALA A 142 23.17 1.55 5.58
C ALA A 142 23.18 2.36 6.89
N VAL A 143 22.29 2.00 7.82
CA VAL A 143 22.13 2.71 9.10
C VAL A 143 21.58 1.77 10.15
N ARG A 144 21.81 2.07 11.44
CA ARG A 144 21.26 1.26 12.55
C ARG A 144 20.56 2.15 13.55
N PHE A 145 19.27 1.91 13.75
CA PHE A 145 18.46 2.48 14.83
C PHE A 145 17.25 1.59 15.08
N ASP A 146 16.61 1.78 16.22
CA ASP A 146 15.47 0.98 16.63
C ASP A 146 14.20 1.42 15.90
N VAL A 147 13.38 0.43 15.52
CA VAL A 147 12.09 0.63 14.82
C VAL A 147 11.04 -0.20 15.52
N ARG A 148 9.95 0.43 15.92
CA ARG A 148 8.75 -0.28 16.38
C ARG A 148 7.85 -0.56 15.18
N VAL A 149 7.49 -1.83 15.02
CA VAL A 149 6.64 -2.32 13.92
C VAL A 149 5.33 -2.80 14.50
N ALA A 150 4.24 -2.09 14.30
CA ALA A 150 2.90 -2.49 14.68
C ALA A 150 2.16 -3.04 13.48
N ALA A 151 1.89 -4.34 13.49
CA ALA A 151 1.20 -5.07 12.42
C ALA A 151 -0.06 -5.76 12.97
N SER A 152 -0.90 -6.34 12.10
CA SER A 152 -2.15 -7.00 12.48
C SER A 152 -1.98 -8.15 13.50
N ASN A 153 -0.79 -8.75 13.55
CA ASN A 153 -0.42 -9.84 14.47
C ASN A 153 0.31 -9.36 15.76
N GLY A 154 0.31 -8.06 16.02
CA GLY A 154 0.88 -7.42 17.21
C GLY A 154 2.03 -6.47 16.90
N THR A 155 2.59 -5.91 17.96
CA THR A 155 3.74 -5.01 17.89
C THR A 155 5.03 -5.79 18.13
N LEU A 156 6.07 -5.46 17.38
CA LEU A 156 7.42 -6.03 17.54
C LEU A 156 8.47 -4.93 17.42
N ASP A 157 9.57 -5.11 18.10
CA ASP A 157 10.74 -4.25 17.97
C ASP A 157 11.67 -4.84 16.90
N GLY A 158 12.28 -3.97 16.12
CA GLY A 158 13.24 -4.31 15.09
C GLY A 158 14.36 -3.28 15.03
N THR A 159 15.35 -3.56 14.19
CA THR A 159 16.47 -2.64 13.95
C THR A 159 16.51 -2.31 12.47
N CYS A 160 16.45 -1.04 12.12
CA CYS A 160 16.70 -0.57 10.77
C CYS A 160 18.11 -0.95 10.33
N MET A 161 18.24 -1.49 9.13
CA MET A 161 19.50 -1.89 8.52
C MET A 161 19.86 -1.02 7.32
N GLU A 162 18.85 -0.48 6.66
CA GLU A 162 18.96 0.32 5.46
C GLU A 162 17.73 1.21 5.34
N ILE A 163 17.91 2.47 4.94
CA ILE A 163 16.82 3.44 4.81
C ILE A 163 16.95 4.25 3.53
N SER A 164 15.80 4.66 2.99
CA SER A 164 15.63 5.64 1.90
C SER A 164 14.43 6.51 2.20
N SER A 165 14.16 7.54 1.39
CA SER A 165 12.91 8.32 1.47
C SER A 165 11.65 7.53 1.10
N THR A 166 11.79 6.37 0.47
CA THR A 166 10.66 5.55 0.04
C THR A 166 10.43 4.30 0.88
N GLY A 167 11.38 3.94 1.77
CA GLY A 167 11.24 2.72 2.56
C GLY A 167 12.46 2.38 3.40
N MET A 168 12.37 1.27 4.10
CA MET A 168 13.47 0.76 4.92
C MET A 168 13.54 -0.77 4.94
N LYS A 169 14.73 -1.29 5.28
CA LYS A 169 14.94 -2.68 5.61
C LYS A 169 15.16 -2.81 7.12
N VAL A 170 14.34 -3.64 7.76
CA VAL A 170 14.34 -3.83 9.21
C VAL A 170 14.66 -5.27 9.54
N ARG A 171 15.59 -5.50 10.48
CA ARG A 171 15.78 -6.81 11.10
C ARG A 171 14.66 -7.02 12.12
N VAL A 172 13.94 -8.13 12.02
CA VAL A 172 12.79 -8.45 12.85
C VAL A 172 12.89 -9.88 13.40
N SER A 173 12.39 -10.07 14.62
CA SER A 173 12.44 -11.37 15.34
C SER A 173 11.25 -12.29 15.03
N ARG A 174 10.22 -11.78 14.34
CA ARG A 174 9.00 -12.54 14.02
C ARG A 174 8.70 -12.45 12.52
N ARG A 175 8.05 -13.50 11.99
CA ARG A 175 7.65 -13.53 10.58
C ARG A 175 6.50 -12.57 10.33
N LEU A 176 6.76 -11.60 9.47
CA LEU A 176 5.77 -10.81 8.78
C LEU A 176 5.39 -11.51 7.46
N ARG A 177 4.35 -11.02 6.80
CA ARG A 177 3.95 -11.51 5.47
C ARG A 177 4.13 -10.40 4.46
N ALA A 178 4.67 -10.71 3.28
CA ALA A 178 4.67 -9.76 2.16
C ALA A 178 3.21 -9.40 1.82
N GLY A 179 2.97 -8.12 1.52
CA GLY A 179 1.62 -7.58 1.34
C GLY A 179 0.92 -7.14 2.62
N GLN A 180 1.52 -7.34 3.79
CA GLN A 180 0.95 -6.91 5.06
C GLN A 180 1.25 -5.43 5.31
N ALA A 181 0.23 -4.66 5.70
CA ALA A 181 0.43 -3.31 6.21
C ALA A 181 0.95 -3.32 7.65
N ALA A 182 1.85 -2.38 7.96
CA ALA A 182 2.38 -2.17 9.29
C ALA A 182 2.60 -0.68 9.54
N LYS A 183 2.33 -0.22 10.76
CA LYS A 183 2.76 1.11 11.21
C LYS A 183 4.19 1.01 11.73
N LEU A 184 5.06 1.87 11.23
CA LEU A 184 6.43 2.00 11.70
C LEU A 184 6.56 3.27 12.53
N GLU A 185 7.17 3.15 13.71
CA GLU A 185 7.54 4.27 14.57
C GLU A 185 9.06 4.22 14.76
N PHE A 186 9.75 5.28 14.43
CA PHE A 186 11.21 5.36 14.53
C PHE A 186 11.71 6.78 14.64
N THR A 187 12.90 6.95 15.20
CA THR A 187 13.60 8.23 15.22
C THR A 187 14.89 8.09 14.41
N PRO A 188 14.97 8.77 13.26
CA PRO A 188 16.20 8.78 12.46
C PRO A 188 17.38 9.37 13.24
N PRO A 189 18.63 8.95 12.97
CA PRO A 189 19.82 9.45 13.69
C PRO A 189 20.27 10.85 13.23
N ASP A 190 19.35 11.68 12.80
CA ASP A 190 19.55 13.07 12.42
C ASP A 190 19.26 14.07 13.56
N GLY A 191 18.79 13.57 14.72
CA GLY A 191 18.42 14.37 15.89
C GLY A 191 17.05 15.05 15.80
N GLY A 192 16.25 14.75 14.76
CA GLY A 192 14.92 15.30 14.59
C GLY A 192 13.82 14.54 15.34
N ALA A 193 12.57 14.95 15.13
CA ALA A 193 11.39 14.33 15.73
C ALA A 193 11.20 12.87 15.30
N PRO A 194 10.52 12.03 16.11
CA PRO A 194 10.10 10.71 15.69
C PRO A 194 9.22 10.76 14.43
N ILE A 195 9.34 9.75 13.58
CA ILE A 195 8.52 9.56 12.39
C ILE A 195 7.58 8.39 12.63
N ASP A 196 6.31 8.65 12.39
CA ASP A 196 5.22 7.68 12.37
C ASP A 196 4.76 7.52 10.92
N VAL A 197 4.92 6.33 10.33
CA VAL A 197 4.54 6.10 8.94
C VAL A 197 3.84 4.76 8.77
N LEU A 198 2.79 4.76 7.96
CA LEU A 198 2.23 3.51 7.46
C LEU A 198 3.14 2.95 6.37
N ALA A 199 3.41 1.66 6.43
CA ALA A 199 4.29 0.99 5.49
C ALA A 199 3.75 -0.37 5.08
N LEU A 200 4.16 -0.80 3.90
CA LEU A 200 3.83 -2.10 3.35
C LEU A 200 5.05 -3.01 3.43
N VAL A 201 4.87 -4.22 3.91
CA VAL A 201 5.89 -5.27 3.84
C VAL A 201 6.01 -5.75 2.40
N VAL A 202 7.07 -5.35 1.70
CA VAL A 202 7.28 -5.68 0.28
C VAL A 202 8.10 -6.94 0.07
N ARG A 203 8.93 -7.30 1.04
CA ARG A 203 9.75 -8.52 1.02
C ARG A 203 10.03 -8.99 2.43
N VAL A 204 10.05 -10.31 2.62
CA VAL A 204 10.43 -10.97 3.87
C VAL A 204 11.53 -11.95 3.58
N ASP A 205 12.66 -11.78 4.24
CA ASP A 205 13.79 -12.70 4.29
C ASP A 205 13.80 -13.42 5.67
N PRO A 206 14.65 -14.40 5.96
CA PRO A 206 14.63 -15.17 7.20
C PRO A 206 14.66 -14.34 8.49
N ASP A 207 15.42 -13.24 8.51
CA ASP A 207 15.64 -12.36 9.67
C ASP A 207 15.38 -10.88 9.38
N THR A 208 14.96 -10.52 8.17
CA THR A 208 14.70 -9.14 7.78
C THR A 208 13.39 -9.02 7.01
N ALA A 209 12.79 -7.83 7.08
CA ALA A 209 11.67 -7.44 6.22
C ALA A 209 11.98 -6.08 5.57
N ALA A 210 11.62 -5.93 4.31
CA ALA A 210 11.68 -4.66 3.60
C ALA A 210 10.29 -4.03 3.63
N PHE A 211 10.26 -2.76 3.96
CA PHE A 211 9.07 -1.95 4.08
C PHE A 211 9.10 -0.81 3.07
N TRP A 212 7.96 -0.53 2.46
CA TRP A 212 7.74 0.64 1.64
C TRP A 212 6.83 1.61 2.39
N PHE A 213 7.18 2.89 2.47
CA PHE A 213 6.38 3.92 3.12
C PHE A 213 5.18 4.29 2.24
N LEU A 214 3.98 4.34 2.83
CA LEU A 214 2.74 4.60 2.12
C LEU A 214 2.28 6.06 2.27
N ASP A 215 2.41 6.64 3.47
CA ASP A 215 1.88 7.95 3.81
C ASP A 215 2.93 8.89 4.43
N LEU A 216 4.20 8.73 4.04
CA LEU A 216 5.26 9.58 4.55
C LEU A 216 5.01 11.04 4.14
N MET A 217 5.02 11.93 5.12
CA MET A 217 4.83 13.36 4.88
C MET A 217 6.01 13.93 4.08
N THR A 218 5.75 14.91 3.21
CA THR A 218 6.77 15.48 2.32
C THR A 218 8.00 15.98 3.09
N HIS A 219 7.80 16.66 4.23
CA HIS A 219 8.91 17.15 5.06
C HIS A 219 9.76 16.02 5.67
N ASP A 220 9.16 14.87 5.98
CA ASP A 220 9.88 13.69 6.46
C ASP A 220 10.61 12.98 5.33
N ALA A 221 10.03 12.96 4.12
CA ALA A 221 10.69 12.45 2.93
C ALA A 221 11.96 13.26 2.61
N ASP A 222 11.87 14.59 2.54
CA ASP A 222 13.00 15.50 2.31
C ASP A 222 14.08 15.34 3.40
N ARG A 223 13.66 15.15 4.64
CA ARG A 223 14.53 14.91 5.78
C ARG A 223 15.28 13.59 5.65
N LEU A 224 14.60 12.51 5.22
CA LEU A 224 15.23 11.22 4.99
C LEU A 224 16.17 11.24 3.77
N ASP A 225 15.85 11.96 2.71
CA ASP A 225 16.74 12.14 1.57
C ASP A 225 18.03 12.86 2.00
N THR A 226 17.92 13.93 2.79
CA THR A 226 19.08 14.64 3.36
C THR A 226 19.92 13.73 4.27
N LEU A 227 19.28 12.87 5.06
CA LEU A 227 19.97 11.89 5.91
C LEU A 227 20.75 10.88 5.06
N VAL A 228 20.11 10.33 4.02
CA VAL A 228 20.72 9.36 3.12
C VAL A 228 21.94 9.95 2.41
N GLU A 229 21.85 11.18 1.90
CA GLU A 229 22.96 11.88 1.28
C GLU A 229 24.15 12.03 2.23
N ARG A 230 23.91 12.40 3.49
CA ARG A 230 24.96 12.50 4.54
C ARG A 230 25.61 11.17 4.90
N LEU A 231 24.87 10.06 4.80
CA LEU A 231 25.39 8.74 5.14
C LEU A 231 26.15 8.08 3.98
N GLN A 232 26.01 8.61 2.77
CA GLN A 232 26.72 8.12 1.58
C GLN A 232 27.99 8.91 1.26
N GLY A 233 28.12 10.17 1.76
CA GLY A 233 29.28 11.06 1.57
C GLY A 233 30.32 10.86 2.64
#